data_e00b22a37db38cd4b368df7d7c9268d5
#
_entry.id   e00b22a37db38cd4b368df7d7c9268d5
#
_cell.length_a   1.000
_cell.length_b   1.000
_cell.length_c   1.000
_cell.angle_alpha   90.00
_cell.angle_beta   90.00
_cell.angle_gamma   90.00
#
_symmetry.space_group_name_H-M   'P 1'
#
loop_
_entity.id
_entity.type
_entity.pdbx_description
1 polymer ?
#
loop_
_entity_poly.entity_id
_entity_poly.type
_entity_poly.pdbx_seq_one_letter_code
_entity_poly.pdbx_strand_id
1 'polypeptide(L)'
;MQTVLITGATSGIGLTIANRLHNNGFKVYGTSRFPDKHQDKVGFELLPLDITSETSIHNCIGLFLSKSMTIDALINNAGIGVCGSAEETSAELADKQFQTNFWGAVHVTKAILPIMRQQRQGKI
;
A
#
# COMPACT_ATOMS: atom_id res chain seq x y z
N MET A 1 12.47 4.86 15.91
CA MET A 1 11.06 4.49 15.60
C MET A 1 11.02 3.88 14.21
N GLN A 2 10.49 2.66 14.11
CA GLN A 2 10.41 1.96 12.83
C GLN A 2 9.29 2.54 11.96
N THR A 3 9.58 2.71 10.67
CA THR A 3 8.66 3.27 9.68
C THR A 3 8.07 2.17 8.81
N VAL A 4 6.74 2.15 8.71
CA VAL A 4 5.99 1.16 7.94
C VAL A 4 5.11 1.84 6.90
N LEU A 5 5.18 1.37 5.66
CA LEU A 5 4.25 1.72 4.59
C LEU A 5 3.28 0.55 4.39
N ILE A 6 1.98 0.83 4.42
CA ILE A 6 0.94 -0.18 4.22
C ILE A 6 -0.03 0.25 3.11
N THR A 7 -0.21 -0.59 2.10
CA THR A 7 -1.15 -0.30 1.02
C THR A 7 -2.58 -0.69 1.41
N GLY A 8 -3.56 0.17 1.06
CA GLY A 8 -4.98 -0.09 1.36
C GLY A 8 -5.32 -0.03 2.85
N ALA A 9 -4.95 1.05 3.53
CA ALA A 9 -5.03 1.18 4.98
C ALA A 9 -6.32 1.85 5.51
N THR A 10 -7.35 2.04 4.67
CA THR A 10 -8.56 2.78 5.07
C THR A 10 -9.75 1.91 5.44
N SER A 11 -9.63 0.60 5.31
CA SER A 11 -10.68 -0.36 5.66
C SER A 11 -10.13 -1.75 5.96
N GLY A 12 -10.97 -2.58 6.57
CA GLY A 12 -10.73 -4.01 6.76
C GLY A 12 -9.40 -4.35 7.45
N ILE A 13 -8.71 -5.35 6.91
CA ILE A 13 -7.47 -5.88 7.47
C ILE A 13 -6.37 -4.80 7.50
N GLY A 14 -6.24 -4.03 6.41
CA GLY A 14 -5.22 -2.97 6.31
C GLY A 14 -5.38 -1.90 7.38
N LEU A 15 -6.59 -1.44 7.64
CA LEU A 15 -6.88 -0.47 8.70
C LEU A 15 -6.58 -1.05 10.08
N THR A 16 -6.96 -2.30 10.33
CA THR A 16 -6.71 -2.97 11.61
C THR A 16 -5.20 -3.10 11.89
N ILE A 17 -4.43 -3.52 10.89
CA ILE A 17 -2.97 -3.62 11.01
C ILE A 17 -2.35 -2.24 11.24
N ALA A 18 -2.74 -1.24 10.45
CA ALA A 18 -2.21 0.11 10.54
C ALA A 18 -2.45 0.73 11.92
N ASN A 19 -3.68 0.62 12.45
CA ASN A 19 -4.02 1.08 13.79
C ASN A 19 -3.20 0.35 14.87
N ARG A 20 -3.06 -0.97 14.76
CA ARG A 20 -2.28 -1.74 15.73
C ARG A 20 -0.81 -1.33 15.75
N LEU A 21 -0.20 -1.16 14.58
CA LEU A 21 1.19 -0.70 14.47
C LEU A 21 1.35 0.72 15.02
N HIS A 22 0.46 1.64 14.64
CA HIS A 22 0.47 3.01 15.13
C HIS A 22 0.38 3.07 16.66
N ASN A 23 -0.56 2.33 17.26
CA ASN A 23 -0.75 2.28 18.70
C ASN A 23 0.42 1.61 19.46
N ASN A 24 1.26 0.85 18.75
CA ASN A 24 2.49 0.26 19.31
C ASN A 24 3.76 1.09 18.99
N GLY A 25 3.62 2.34 18.59
CA GLY A 25 4.73 3.28 18.45
C GLY A 25 5.48 3.19 17.12
N PHE A 26 4.92 2.52 16.10
CA PHE A 26 5.46 2.57 14.75
C PHE A 26 5.05 3.86 14.05
N LYS A 27 5.92 4.41 13.22
CA LYS A 27 5.55 5.48 12.28
C LYS A 27 4.88 4.84 11.07
N VAL A 28 3.56 4.97 11.01
CA VAL A 28 2.75 4.33 9.95
C VAL A 28 2.38 5.35 8.88
N TYR A 29 2.65 4.99 7.63
CA TYR A 29 2.09 5.61 6.44
C TYR A 29 1.14 4.62 5.78
N GLY A 30 -0.15 4.92 5.83
CA GLY A 30 -1.16 4.16 5.10
C GLY A 30 -1.34 4.72 3.70
N THR A 31 -1.90 3.94 2.79
CA THR A 31 -2.28 4.48 1.49
C THR A 31 -3.75 4.28 1.17
N SER A 32 -4.29 5.19 0.38
CA SER A 32 -5.64 5.15 -0.16
C SER A 32 -5.68 5.83 -1.53
N ARG A 33 -6.60 5.41 -2.39
CA ARG A 33 -6.89 6.15 -3.63
C ARG A 33 -7.48 7.53 -3.35
N PHE A 34 -8.14 7.69 -2.21
CA PHE A 34 -8.84 8.92 -1.78
C PHE A 34 -8.50 9.25 -0.32
N PRO A 35 -7.24 9.64 -0.01
CA PRO A 35 -6.81 9.87 1.37
C PRO A 35 -7.63 10.95 2.08
N ASP A 36 -8.00 12.03 1.39
CA ASP A 36 -8.74 13.15 1.99
C ASP A 36 -10.11 12.75 2.56
N LYS A 37 -10.71 11.68 2.05
CA LYS A 37 -11.99 11.15 2.56
C LYS A 37 -11.86 10.36 3.86
N HIS A 38 -10.65 10.04 4.27
CA HIS A 38 -10.38 9.11 5.36
C HIS A 38 -9.37 9.62 6.38
N GLN A 39 -8.63 10.69 6.09
CA GLN A 39 -7.55 11.18 6.94
C GLN A 39 -8.02 11.57 8.35
N ASP A 40 -9.21 12.11 8.47
CA ASP A 40 -9.82 12.49 9.74
C ASP A 40 -10.26 11.29 10.61
N LYS A 41 -10.31 10.10 10.03
CA LYS A 41 -10.77 8.84 10.67
C LYS A 41 -9.64 7.95 11.18
N VAL A 42 -8.39 8.33 10.91
CA VAL A 42 -7.21 7.53 11.27
C VAL A 42 -6.18 8.38 12.01
N GLY A 43 -5.43 7.75 12.90
CA GLY A 43 -4.39 8.42 13.69
C GLY A 43 -3.02 8.47 13.01
N PHE A 44 -2.88 7.90 11.83
CA PHE A 44 -1.65 7.85 11.03
C PHE A 44 -1.82 8.61 9.71
N GLU A 45 -0.72 8.89 9.05
CA GLU A 45 -0.75 9.65 7.79
C GLU A 45 -1.16 8.79 6.61
N LEU A 46 -2.06 9.32 5.76
CA LEU A 46 -2.48 8.69 4.52
C LEU A 46 -1.83 9.36 3.30
N LEU A 47 -1.29 8.54 2.42
CA LEU A 47 -0.72 8.95 1.14
C LEU A 47 -1.61 8.50 -0.02
N PRO A 48 -1.73 9.30 -1.09
CA PRO A 48 -2.50 8.91 -2.27
C PRO A 48 -1.77 7.80 -3.03
N LEU A 49 -2.47 6.71 -3.33
CA LEU A 49 -1.93 5.61 -4.10
C LEU A 49 -3.02 4.82 -4.81
N ASP A 50 -2.88 4.70 -6.11
CA ASP A 50 -3.51 3.67 -6.95
C ASP A 50 -2.42 2.70 -7.39
N ILE A 51 -2.45 1.47 -6.86
CA ILE A 51 -1.42 0.44 -7.13
C ILE A 51 -1.45 -0.09 -8.57
N THR A 52 -2.48 0.24 -9.36
CA THR A 52 -2.58 -0.10 -10.78
C THR A 52 -1.95 0.94 -11.70
N SER A 53 -1.48 2.07 -11.16
CA SER A 53 -0.88 3.17 -11.90
C SER A 53 0.58 3.36 -11.51
N GLU A 54 1.50 3.14 -12.45
CA GLU A 54 2.94 3.36 -12.22
C GLU A 54 3.26 4.80 -11.83
N THR A 55 2.59 5.77 -12.46
CA THR A 55 2.73 7.20 -12.13
C THR A 55 2.29 7.46 -10.69
N SER A 56 1.16 6.90 -10.27
CA SER A 56 0.67 7.03 -8.90
C SER A 56 1.64 6.42 -7.88
N ILE A 57 2.20 5.25 -8.18
CA ILE A 57 3.21 4.60 -7.35
C ILE A 57 4.45 5.50 -7.21
N HIS A 58 4.98 5.99 -8.34
CA HIS A 58 6.16 6.86 -8.33
C HIS A 58 5.92 8.12 -7.48
N ASN A 59 4.79 8.79 -7.67
CA ASN A 59 4.43 10.00 -6.92
C ASN A 59 4.25 9.71 -5.42
N CYS A 60 3.60 8.60 -5.07
CA CYS A 60 3.42 8.17 -3.69
C CYS A 60 4.76 7.92 -2.98
N ILE A 61 5.66 7.20 -3.64
CA ILE A 61 7.00 6.93 -3.08
C ILE A 61 7.81 8.22 -2.94
N GLY A 62 7.76 9.12 -3.92
CA GLY A 62 8.39 10.44 -3.83
C GLY A 62 7.86 11.25 -2.64
N LEU A 63 6.55 11.28 -2.45
CA LEU A 63 5.92 11.94 -1.31
C LEU A 63 6.30 11.27 0.01
N PHE A 64 6.31 9.94 0.07
CA PHE A 64 6.77 9.20 1.24
C PHE A 64 8.21 9.58 1.62
N LEU A 65 9.13 9.58 0.65
CA LEU A 65 10.55 9.91 0.88
C LEU A 65 10.77 11.36 1.32
N SER A 66 9.90 12.28 0.94
CA SER A 66 9.94 13.67 1.44
C SER A 66 9.60 13.77 2.93
N LYS A 67 8.91 12.77 3.48
CA LYS A 67 8.44 12.72 4.88
C LYS A 67 9.23 11.75 5.76
N SER A 68 9.83 10.74 5.16
CA SER A 68 10.63 9.74 5.87
C SER A 68 11.77 9.26 4.98
N MET A 69 13.00 9.34 5.50
CA MET A 69 14.18 8.90 4.76
C MET A 69 14.38 7.38 4.78
N THR A 70 13.63 6.67 5.64
CA THR A 70 13.79 5.22 5.84
C THR A 70 12.45 4.50 5.79
N ILE A 71 12.49 3.25 5.35
CA ILE A 71 11.35 2.32 5.39
C ILE A 71 11.83 0.99 5.96
N ASP A 72 11.28 0.59 7.09
CA ASP A 72 11.62 -0.68 7.76
C ASP A 72 10.75 -1.82 7.28
N ALA A 73 9.50 -1.55 6.93
CA ALA A 73 8.61 -2.55 6.36
C ALA A 73 7.64 -1.98 5.32
N LEU A 74 7.39 -2.78 4.28
CA LEU A 74 6.30 -2.62 3.34
C LEU A 74 5.27 -3.71 3.58
N ILE A 75 4.01 -3.35 3.74
CA ILE A 75 2.90 -4.29 3.82
C ILE A 75 2.02 -4.12 2.59
N ASN A 76 2.12 -5.05 1.65
CA ASN A 76 1.25 -5.15 0.48
C ASN A 76 -0.08 -5.77 0.91
N ASN A 77 -1.05 -4.91 1.24
CA ASN A 77 -2.38 -5.32 1.67
C ASN A 77 -3.47 -4.93 0.66
N ALA A 78 -3.28 -3.86 -0.12
CA ALA A 78 -4.29 -3.43 -1.08
C ALA A 78 -4.64 -4.53 -2.08
N GLY A 79 -5.91 -4.74 -2.30
CA GLY A 79 -6.41 -5.76 -3.21
C GLY A 79 -7.93 -5.67 -3.38
N ILE A 80 -8.42 -6.37 -4.38
CA ILE A 80 -9.84 -6.54 -4.65
C ILE A 80 -10.20 -8.03 -4.72
N GLY A 81 -11.46 -8.37 -4.47
CA GLY A 81 -11.99 -9.70 -4.66
C GLY A 81 -13.05 -9.71 -5.76
N VAL A 82 -12.95 -10.68 -6.66
CA VAL A 82 -13.98 -11.00 -7.66
C VAL A 82 -14.43 -12.43 -7.38
N CYS A 83 -15.72 -12.59 -7.10
CA CYS A 83 -16.33 -13.90 -6.86
C CYS A 83 -17.33 -14.22 -7.97
N GLY A 84 -17.33 -15.46 -8.42
CA GLY A 84 -18.23 -15.96 -9.44
C GLY A 84 -17.77 -17.31 -9.98
N SER A 85 -18.61 -17.96 -10.80
CA SER A 85 -18.19 -19.16 -11.52
C SER A 85 -17.18 -18.79 -12.62
N ALA A 86 -16.39 -19.76 -13.05
CA ALA A 86 -15.46 -19.57 -14.17
C ALA A 86 -16.17 -19.15 -15.47
N GLU A 87 -17.38 -19.67 -15.70
CA GLU A 87 -18.18 -19.36 -16.88
C GLU A 87 -18.73 -17.93 -16.87
N GLU A 88 -19.09 -17.42 -15.69
CA GLU A 88 -19.69 -16.08 -15.54
C GLU A 88 -18.66 -14.97 -15.32
N THR A 89 -17.43 -15.31 -14.96
CA THR A 89 -16.37 -14.33 -14.74
C THR A 89 -15.73 -13.93 -16.07
N SER A 90 -15.88 -12.66 -16.46
CA SER A 90 -15.28 -12.16 -17.69
C SER A 90 -13.76 -12.09 -17.59
N ALA A 91 -13.06 -12.17 -18.73
CA ALA A 91 -11.61 -11.99 -18.80
C ALA A 91 -11.21 -10.60 -18.27
N GLU A 92 -12.00 -9.57 -18.51
CA GLU A 92 -11.75 -8.20 -18.02
C GLU A 92 -11.76 -8.11 -16.48
N LEU A 93 -12.70 -8.81 -15.83
CA LEU A 93 -12.74 -8.87 -14.36
C LEU A 93 -11.56 -9.65 -13.80
N ALA A 94 -11.18 -10.75 -14.42
CA ALA A 94 -10.02 -11.54 -14.05
C ALA A 94 -8.73 -10.70 -14.19
N ASP A 95 -8.53 -10.03 -15.32
CA ASP A 95 -7.40 -9.16 -15.57
C ASP A 95 -7.32 -8.02 -14.53
N LYS A 96 -8.43 -7.38 -14.23
CA LYS A 96 -8.50 -6.35 -13.21
C LYS A 96 -8.05 -6.84 -11.84
N GLN A 97 -8.46 -8.04 -11.44
CA GLN A 97 -8.03 -8.65 -10.19
C GLN A 97 -6.53 -8.93 -10.19
N PHE A 98 -5.98 -9.48 -11.27
CA PHE A 98 -4.54 -9.73 -11.40
C PHE A 98 -3.72 -8.43 -11.45
N GLN A 99 -4.19 -7.43 -12.18
CA GLN A 99 -3.53 -6.11 -12.23
C GLN A 99 -3.46 -5.45 -10.85
N THR A 100 -4.50 -5.60 -10.04
CA THR A 100 -4.52 -5.06 -8.68
C THR A 100 -3.74 -5.94 -7.71
N ASN A 101 -4.11 -7.22 -7.58
CA ASN A 101 -3.63 -8.07 -6.49
C ASN A 101 -2.23 -8.62 -6.72
N PHE A 102 -1.83 -8.83 -7.97
CA PHE A 102 -0.52 -9.35 -8.32
C PHE A 102 0.42 -8.24 -8.80
N TRP A 103 0.12 -7.63 -9.93
CA TRP A 103 1.00 -6.62 -10.52
C TRP A 103 1.11 -5.37 -9.67
N GLY A 104 0.03 -4.94 -9.01
CA GLY A 104 0.06 -3.82 -8.08
C GLY A 104 1.07 -4.05 -6.95
N ALA A 105 1.03 -5.20 -6.30
CA ALA A 105 1.99 -5.56 -5.25
C ALA A 105 3.43 -5.65 -5.79
N VAL A 106 3.62 -6.24 -6.98
CA VAL A 106 4.93 -6.33 -7.63
C VAL A 106 5.50 -4.94 -7.92
N HIS A 107 4.70 -4.04 -8.49
CA HIS A 107 5.15 -2.69 -8.85
C HIS A 107 5.50 -1.84 -7.61
N VAL A 108 4.68 -1.87 -6.58
CA VAL A 108 4.99 -1.19 -5.30
C VAL A 108 6.27 -1.75 -4.67
N THR A 109 6.40 -3.07 -4.64
CA THR A 109 7.60 -3.75 -4.14
C THR A 109 8.84 -3.32 -4.91
N LYS A 110 8.78 -3.33 -6.24
CA LYS A 110 9.90 -2.90 -7.11
C LYS A 110 10.30 -1.44 -6.88
N ALA A 111 9.35 -0.56 -6.58
CA ALA A 111 9.62 0.84 -6.28
C ALA A 111 10.31 1.03 -4.90
N ILE A 112 10.02 0.17 -3.93
CA ILE A 112 10.59 0.23 -2.57
C ILE A 112 11.94 -0.48 -2.44
N LEU A 113 12.15 -1.57 -3.17
CA LEU A 113 13.37 -2.37 -3.06
C LEU A 113 14.69 -1.60 -3.21
N PRO A 114 14.85 -0.62 -4.12
CA PRO A 114 16.09 0.17 -4.20
C PRO A 114 16.40 0.91 -2.89
N ILE A 115 15.38 1.42 -2.22
CA ILE A 115 15.50 2.15 -0.95
C ILE A 115 15.98 1.19 0.16
N MET A 116 15.32 0.03 0.29
CA MET A 116 15.68 -0.99 1.27
C MET A 116 17.09 -1.54 1.03
N ARG A 117 17.50 -1.72 -0.23
CA ARG A 117 18.86 -2.13 -0.57
C ARG A 117 19.91 -1.09 -0.17
N GLN A 118 19.64 0.19 -0.41
CA GLN A 118 20.52 1.26 0.01
C GLN A 118 20.67 1.31 1.53
N GLN A 119 19.58 1.09 2.25
CA GLN A 119 19.56 1.00 3.71
C GLN A 119 20.23 -0.26 4.25
N ARG A 120 20.39 -1.30 3.42
CA ARG A 120 20.82 -2.67 3.79
C ARG A 120 19.88 -3.34 4.81
N GLN A 121 18.64 -2.92 4.84
CA GLN A 121 17.59 -3.50 5.70
C GLN A 121 16.21 -3.20 5.12
N GLY A 122 15.24 -4.05 5.48
CA GLY A 122 13.84 -3.92 5.11
C GLY A 122 13.12 -5.27 5.17
N LYS A 123 11.80 -5.21 5.30
CA LYS A 123 10.92 -6.38 5.30
C LYS A 123 9.76 -6.13 4.35
N ILE A 124 9.30 -7.18 3.64
CA ILE A 124 8.14 -7.14 2.76
C ILE A 124 7.22 -8.31 3.10
#